data_21acafbb1e8fdb32dfb149f1686a3b21
#
_entry.id   21acafbb1e8fdb32dfb149f1686a3b21
#
_cell.length_a   1.000
_cell.length_b   1.000
_cell.length_c   1.000
_cell.angle_alpha   90.00
_cell.angle_beta   90.00
_cell.angle_gamma   90.00
#
_symmetry.space_group_name_H-M   'P 1'
#
loop_
_entity.id
_entity.type
_entity.pdbx_description
1 polymer ?
#
loop_
_entity_poly.entity_id
_entity_poly.type
_entity_poly.pdbx_seq_one_letter_code
_entity_poly.pdbx_strand_id
1 'polypeptide(L)'
;MSNIKYIKNIQERLYRNPVGDFYLAGLQIFVKDPVSENVDLRDCLHVVFQNMPKYLYKNVKKIFIGQYPLLLSREVQALYDNGCIYLTNEHSDNYDIISDIVHEIAHAFEELHHKEIYSDNNIKNEFLAKREKLFLLLKSYDIEVPFSKKNFCKPEYDREIDEYFYEHVGYEKLNNLAKEIFISPYGATSLREYFANGFENFFVNDMFLVKTHANSVYNKILNFLELNND
;
A
#
# COMPACT_ATOMS: atom_id res chain seq x y z
N MET A 1 -41.91 -8.15 -3.17
CA MET A 1 -40.80 -9.11 -3.00
C MET A 1 -41.15 -10.05 -1.88
N SER A 2 -40.97 -11.38 -2.04
CA SER A 2 -41.32 -12.32 -0.96
C SER A 2 -40.33 -12.15 0.22
N ASN A 3 -40.83 -12.30 1.45
CA ASN A 3 -40.01 -12.22 2.67
C ASN A 3 -38.79 -13.16 2.62
N ILE A 4 -38.87 -14.27 1.90
CA ILE A 4 -37.81 -15.25 1.70
C ILE A 4 -36.64 -14.65 0.88
N LYS A 5 -36.93 -13.87 -0.17
CA LYS A 5 -35.88 -13.20 -0.98
C LYS A 5 -35.16 -12.12 -0.18
N TYR A 6 -35.91 -11.41 0.66
CA TYR A 6 -35.34 -10.40 1.55
C TYR A 6 -34.39 -11.01 2.60
N ILE A 7 -34.81 -12.12 3.24
CA ILE A 7 -34.01 -12.84 4.23
C ILE A 7 -32.72 -13.39 3.58
N LYS A 8 -32.83 -14.01 2.38
CA LYS A 8 -31.65 -14.47 1.64
C LYS A 8 -30.64 -13.33 1.35
N ASN A 9 -31.12 -12.20 0.88
CA ASN A 9 -30.25 -11.06 0.59
C ASN A 9 -29.52 -10.56 1.85
N ILE A 10 -30.20 -10.53 3.01
CA ILE A 10 -29.57 -10.18 4.29
C ILE A 10 -28.51 -11.21 4.68
N GLN A 11 -28.80 -12.51 4.56
CA GLN A 11 -27.86 -13.57 4.89
C GLN A 11 -26.61 -13.52 3.99
N GLU A 12 -26.79 -13.30 2.68
CA GLU A 12 -25.70 -13.13 1.73
C GLU A 12 -24.84 -11.91 2.07
N ARG A 13 -25.47 -10.79 2.42
CA ARG A 13 -24.75 -9.57 2.83
C ARG A 13 -23.94 -9.77 4.11
N LEU A 14 -24.53 -10.38 5.14
CA LEU A 14 -23.84 -10.69 6.40
C LEU A 14 -22.71 -11.71 6.18
N TYR A 15 -22.84 -12.60 5.21
CA TYR A 15 -21.77 -13.53 4.85
C TYR A 15 -20.60 -12.81 4.16
N ARG A 16 -20.88 -11.92 3.20
CA ARG A 16 -19.87 -11.16 2.46
C ARG A 16 -19.15 -10.14 3.34
N ASN A 17 -19.93 -9.42 4.13
CA ASN A 17 -19.47 -8.29 4.96
C ASN A 17 -19.82 -8.55 6.43
N PRO A 18 -19.13 -9.50 7.09
CA PRO A 18 -19.36 -9.77 8.50
C PRO A 18 -18.93 -8.58 9.35
N VAL A 19 -19.72 -8.27 10.40
CA VAL A 19 -19.33 -7.36 11.47
C VAL A 19 -19.00 -8.21 12.71
N GLY A 20 -17.98 -7.79 13.46
CA GLY A 20 -17.45 -8.55 14.60
C GLY A 20 -16.17 -9.29 14.29
N ASP A 21 -15.88 -10.32 15.07
CA ASP A 21 -14.61 -11.04 15.04
C ASP A 21 -14.73 -12.32 14.21
N PHE A 22 -13.74 -12.59 13.38
CA PHE A 22 -13.59 -13.88 12.72
C PHE A 22 -12.11 -14.18 12.40
N TYR A 23 -11.86 -15.43 11.98
CA TYR A 23 -10.52 -15.87 11.56
C TYR A 23 -10.50 -16.22 10.07
N LEU A 24 -9.44 -15.79 9.38
CA LEU A 24 -9.18 -16.14 7.99
C LEU A 24 -7.67 -16.23 7.77
N ALA A 25 -7.22 -17.27 7.07
CA ALA A 25 -5.79 -17.52 6.79
C ALA A 25 -4.88 -17.57 8.04
N GLY A 26 -5.45 -17.81 9.23
CA GLY A 26 -4.74 -17.80 10.50
C GLY A 26 -4.62 -16.42 11.16
N LEU A 27 -5.22 -15.40 10.55
CA LEU A 27 -5.27 -14.03 11.08
C LEU A 27 -6.59 -13.79 11.80
N GLN A 28 -6.56 -13.03 12.88
CA GLN A 28 -7.75 -12.51 13.55
C GLN A 28 -8.17 -11.19 12.92
N ILE A 29 -9.42 -11.10 12.50
CA ILE A 29 -9.99 -9.95 11.79
C ILE A 29 -11.11 -9.38 12.63
N PHE A 30 -11.07 -8.08 12.90
CA PHE A 30 -12.03 -7.32 13.69
C PHE A 30 -12.70 -6.29 12.79
N VAL A 31 -13.96 -6.48 12.48
CA VAL A 31 -14.76 -5.52 11.73
C VAL A 31 -15.65 -4.76 12.71
N LYS A 32 -15.25 -3.54 13.01
CA LYS A 32 -15.97 -2.64 13.94
C LYS A 32 -17.18 -2.00 13.28
N ASP A 33 -16.97 -1.47 12.08
CA ASP A 33 -17.98 -0.71 11.35
C ASP A 33 -18.27 -1.40 10.01
N PRO A 34 -19.54 -1.42 9.52
CA PRO A 34 -19.88 -2.03 8.25
C PRO A 34 -19.10 -1.41 7.09
N VAL A 35 -18.59 -2.22 6.19
CA VAL A 35 -17.98 -1.75 4.95
C VAL A 35 -19.04 -1.34 3.91
N SER A 36 -18.61 -0.60 2.89
CA SER A 36 -19.44 -0.21 1.74
C SER A 36 -20.16 -1.41 1.10
N GLU A 37 -21.35 -1.20 0.58
CA GLU A 37 -22.12 -2.23 -0.15
C GLU A 37 -21.44 -2.69 -1.45
N ASN A 38 -20.56 -1.88 -2.00
CA ASN A 38 -19.76 -2.18 -3.19
C ASN A 38 -18.57 -3.10 -2.89
N VAL A 39 -18.25 -3.33 -1.62
CA VAL A 39 -17.13 -4.17 -1.18
C VAL A 39 -17.65 -5.54 -0.78
N ASP A 40 -17.02 -6.62 -1.26
CA ASP A 40 -17.12 -7.97 -0.72
C ASP A 40 -15.88 -8.25 0.13
N LEU A 41 -15.92 -7.85 1.39
CA LEU A 41 -14.77 -7.94 2.30
C LEU A 41 -14.20 -9.36 2.40
N ARG A 42 -15.10 -10.38 2.48
CA ARG A 42 -14.65 -11.76 2.61
C ARG A 42 -13.90 -12.22 1.37
N ASP A 43 -14.40 -11.87 0.19
CA ASP A 43 -13.76 -12.20 -1.08
C ASP A 43 -12.41 -11.45 -1.22
N CYS A 44 -12.36 -10.17 -0.89
CA CYS A 44 -11.11 -9.40 -0.89
C CYS A 44 -10.02 -10.06 -0.04
N LEU A 45 -10.36 -10.43 1.20
CA LEU A 45 -9.44 -11.12 2.10
C LEU A 45 -9.02 -12.50 1.56
N HIS A 46 -9.95 -13.25 0.97
CA HIS A 46 -9.62 -14.53 0.32
C HIS A 46 -8.68 -14.32 -0.85
N VAL A 47 -8.94 -13.36 -1.74
CA VAL A 47 -8.09 -13.05 -2.89
C VAL A 47 -6.66 -12.76 -2.45
N VAL A 48 -6.48 -11.91 -1.45
CA VAL A 48 -5.14 -11.57 -0.94
C VAL A 48 -4.44 -12.79 -0.36
N PHE A 49 -5.06 -13.49 0.60
CA PHE A 49 -4.38 -14.54 1.36
C PHE A 49 -4.30 -15.91 0.66
N GLN A 50 -5.05 -16.11 -0.43
CA GLN A 50 -4.88 -17.29 -1.29
C GLN A 50 -3.78 -17.10 -2.34
N ASN A 51 -3.58 -15.88 -2.83
CA ASN A 51 -2.61 -15.60 -3.89
C ASN A 51 -1.24 -15.17 -3.34
N MET A 52 -1.15 -14.82 -2.07
CA MET A 52 0.09 -14.38 -1.45
C MET A 52 0.69 -15.46 -0.54
N PRO A 53 1.97 -15.84 -0.74
CA PRO A 53 2.66 -16.77 0.13
C PRO A 53 2.65 -16.34 1.59
N LYS A 54 2.38 -17.25 2.51
CA LYS A 54 2.19 -16.95 3.94
C LYS A 54 3.41 -16.26 4.60
N TYR A 55 4.61 -16.55 4.15
CA TYR A 55 5.81 -15.93 4.71
C TYR A 55 5.88 -14.41 4.46
N LEU A 56 5.21 -13.89 3.40
CA LEU A 56 5.18 -12.46 3.08
C LEU A 56 4.35 -11.65 4.10
N TYR A 57 3.32 -12.26 4.69
CA TYR A 57 2.50 -11.61 5.72
C TYR A 57 2.67 -12.21 7.12
N LYS A 58 3.76 -12.95 7.35
CA LYS A 58 4.04 -13.63 8.63
C LYS A 58 4.09 -12.67 9.83
N ASN A 59 4.48 -11.42 9.61
CA ASN A 59 4.53 -10.39 10.65
C ASN A 59 3.16 -9.75 10.95
N VAL A 60 2.16 -9.98 10.09
CA VAL A 60 0.78 -9.54 10.35
C VAL A 60 0.14 -10.50 11.35
N LYS A 61 -0.43 -9.96 12.43
CA LYS A 61 -1.10 -10.71 13.49
C LYS A 61 -2.61 -10.50 13.46
N LYS A 62 -3.03 -9.26 13.18
CA LYS A 62 -4.43 -8.85 13.22
C LYS A 62 -4.75 -7.83 12.15
N ILE A 63 -6.00 -7.80 11.73
CA ILE A 63 -6.55 -6.78 10.84
C ILE A 63 -7.76 -6.15 11.53
N PHE A 64 -7.78 -4.83 11.57
CA PHE A 64 -8.85 -4.02 12.15
C PHE A 64 -9.50 -3.20 11.03
N ILE A 65 -10.83 -3.29 10.89
CA ILE A 65 -11.59 -2.59 9.85
C ILE A 65 -12.66 -1.71 10.50
N GLY A 66 -12.66 -0.43 10.18
CA GLY A 66 -13.59 0.55 10.73
C GLY A 66 -12.96 1.92 10.97
N GLN A 67 -13.73 2.80 11.61
CA GLN A 67 -13.26 4.14 11.99
C GLN A 67 -12.44 4.07 13.29
N TYR A 68 -11.13 4.13 13.14
CA TYR A 68 -10.19 4.14 14.26
C TYR A 68 -9.52 5.51 14.39
N PRO A 69 -9.35 6.04 15.62
CA PRO A 69 -8.68 7.32 15.84
C PRO A 69 -7.28 7.41 15.20
N LEU A 70 -6.59 6.28 15.10
CA LEU A 70 -5.26 6.18 14.50
C LEU A 70 -5.27 6.53 13.01
N LEU A 71 -6.30 6.11 12.26
CA LEU A 71 -6.48 6.45 10.84
C LEU A 71 -6.92 7.91 10.70
N LEU A 72 -7.93 8.31 11.49
CA LEU A 72 -8.51 9.66 11.43
C LEU A 72 -7.48 10.75 11.76
N SER A 73 -6.64 10.53 12.78
CA SER A 73 -5.63 11.52 13.18
C SER A 73 -4.48 11.68 12.18
N ARG A 74 -4.29 10.71 11.30
CA ARG A 74 -3.26 10.71 10.25
C ARG A 74 -3.85 10.98 8.86
N GLU A 75 -5.16 11.05 8.74
CA GLU A 75 -5.89 11.25 7.47
C GLU A 75 -5.53 10.19 6.41
N VAL A 76 -5.37 8.92 6.85
CA VAL A 76 -5.02 7.79 5.97
C VAL A 76 -6.13 6.75 5.96
N GLN A 77 -6.24 6.00 4.86
CA GLN A 77 -7.23 4.93 4.70
C GLN A 77 -6.76 3.59 5.25
N ALA A 78 -5.45 3.38 5.28
CA ALA A 78 -4.82 2.18 5.81
C ALA A 78 -3.55 2.53 6.59
N LEU A 79 -3.16 1.64 7.50
CA LEU A 79 -1.93 1.79 8.29
C LEU A 79 -1.50 0.45 8.89
N TYR A 80 -0.23 0.11 8.72
CA TYR A 80 0.43 -0.95 9.50
C TYR A 80 1.10 -0.37 10.76
N ASP A 81 0.80 -0.97 11.90
CA ASP A 81 1.43 -0.63 13.18
C ASP A 81 1.62 -1.88 14.05
N ASN A 82 2.85 -2.20 14.42
CA ASN A 82 3.23 -3.25 15.38
C ASN A 82 2.55 -4.63 15.15
N GLY A 83 2.50 -5.09 13.91
CA GLY A 83 1.90 -6.37 13.53
C GLY A 83 0.38 -6.31 13.32
N CYS A 84 -0.19 -5.12 13.34
CA CYS A 84 -1.61 -4.89 13.07
C CYS A 84 -1.79 -4.03 11.83
N ILE A 85 -2.72 -4.43 10.97
CA ILE A 85 -3.19 -3.61 9.85
C ILE A 85 -4.51 -2.98 10.27
N TYR A 86 -4.61 -1.67 10.09
CA TYR A 86 -5.84 -0.89 10.28
C TYR A 86 -6.32 -0.42 8.91
N LEU A 87 -7.60 -0.62 8.62
CA LEU A 87 -8.23 -0.23 7.37
C LEU A 87 -9.49 0.57 7.69
N THR A 88 -9.75 1.63 6.93
CA THR A 88 -11.07 2.27 6.97
C THR A 88 -12.16 1.32 6.47
N ASN A 89 -13.40 1.57 6.85
CA ASN A 89 -14.55 0.89 6.27
C ASN A 89 -15.16 1.64 5.06
N GLU A 90 -14.53 2.72 4.60
CA GLU A 90 -15.04 3.66 3.59
C GLU A 90 -14.41 3.46 2.20
N HIS A 91 -13.82 2.29 1.94
CA HIS A 91 -13.31 1.95 0.60
C HIS A 91 -14.43 1.98 -0.44
N SER A 92 -14.11 2.47 -1.63
CA SER A 92 -15.10 2.63 -2.70
C SER A 92 -15.46 1.31 -3.37
N ASP A 93 -14.50 0.37 -3.47
CA ASP A 93 -14.67 -0.93 -4.11
C ASP A 93 -13.68 -1.99 -3.59
N ASN A 94 -13.75 -3.18 -4.17
CA ASN A 94 -12.88 -4.32 -3.82
C ASN A 94 -11.41 -4.07 -4.15
N TYR A 95 -11.13 -3.32 -5.20
CA TYR A 95 -9.76 -3.06 -5.62
C TYR A 95 -9.03 -2.19 -4.60
N ASP A 96 -9.68 -1.11 -4.13
CA ASP A 96 -9.10 -0.19 -3.14
C ASP A 96 -8.70 -0.94 -1.86
N ILE A 97 -9.59 -1.78 -1.32
CA ILE A 97 -9.30 -2.51 -0.07
C ILE A 97 -8.22 -3.60 -0.26
N ILE A 98 -8.19 -4.26 -1.43
CA ILE A 98 -7.14 -5.24 -1.76
C ILE A 98 -5.77 -4.55 -1.86
N SER A 99 -5.70 -3.43 -2.57
CA SER A 99 -4.49 -2.61 -2.71
C SER A 99 -3.96 -2.18 -1.36
N ASP A 100 -4.80 -1.60 -0.51
CA ASP A 100 -4.42 -1.15 0.82
C ASP A 100 -3.93 -2.29 1.71
N ILE A 101 -4.60 -3.46 1.70
CA ILE A 101 -4.15 -4.62 2.47
C ILE A 101 -2.74 -5.05 2.02
N VAL A 102 -2.50 -5.14 0.72
CA VAL A 102 -1.20 -5.56 0.18
C VAL A 102 -0.13 -4.53 0.44
N HIS A 103 -0.46 -3.24 0.37
CA HIS A 103 0.44 -2.15 0.74
C HIS A 103 0.88 -2.25 2.20
N GLU A 104 -0.05 -2.47 3.13
CA GLU A 104 0.26 -2.61 4.55
C GLU A 104 1.00 -3.93 4.88
N ILE A 105 0.75 -4.99 4.11
CA ILE A 105 1.57 -6.21 4.17
C ILE A 105 3.02 -5.91 3.75
N ALA A 106 3.24 -5.04 2.76
CA ALA A 106 4.59 -4.65 2.38
C ALA A 106 5.35 -3.98 3.52
N HIS A 107 4.69 -3.12 4.30
CA HIS A 107 5.28 -2.51 5.49
C HIS A 107 5.59 -3.54 6.59
N ALA A 108 4.69 -4.51 6.79
CA ALA A 108 4.92 -5.61 7.73
C ALA A 108 6.10 -6.50 7.30
N PHE A 109 6.21 -6.76 6.01
CA PHE A 109 7.31 -7.52 5.41
C PHE A 109 8.63 -6.76 5.49
N GLU A 110 8.62 -5.48 5.18
CA GLU A 110 9.78 -4.60 5.28
C GLU A 110 10.33 -4.53 6.70
N GLU A 111 9.46 -4.39 7.71
CA GLU A 111 9.86 -4.38 9.11
C GLU A 111 10.63 -5.65 9.50
N LEU A 112 10.15 -6.81 9.06
CA LEU A 112 10.77 -8.10 9.36
C LEU A 112 12.07 -8.33 8.60
N HIS A 113 12.14 -7.87 7.35
CA HIS A 113 13.22 -8.17 6.40
C HIS A 113 14.04 -6.92 6.00
N HIS A 114 14.06 -5.89 6.85
CA HIS A 114 14.70 -4.62 6.55
C HIS A 114 16.16 -4.76 6.08
N LYS A 115 16.94 -5.61 6.75
CA LYS A 115 18.34 -5.85 6.38
C LYS A 115 18.48 -6.50 5.02
N GLU A 116 17.70 -7.54 4.75
CA GLU A 116 17.73 -8.28 3.50
C GLU A 116 17.27 -7.42 2.31
N ILE A 117 16.32 -6.52 2.55
CA ILE A 117 15.79 -5.61 1.54
C ILE A 117 16.82 -4.55 1.16
N TYR A 118 17.50 -3.93 2.15
CA TYR A 118 18.28 -2.70 1.92
C TYR A 118 19.80 -2.85 2.02
N SER A 119 20.34 -4.01 2.46
CA SER A 119 21.78 -4.17 2.68
C SER A 119 22.66 -3.96 1.44
N ASP A 120 22.16 -4.24 0.24
CA ASP A 120 22.87 -4.04 -1.03
C ASP A 120 22.76 -2.60 -1.57
N ASN A 121 21.96 -1.74 -0.94
CA ASN A 121 21.62 -0.38 -1.34
C ASN A 121 20.99 -0.21 -2.74
N ASN A 122 20.64 -1.26 -3.45
CA ASN A 122 20.12 -1.15 -4.81
C ASN A 122 18.81 -0.35 -4.86
N ILE A 123 17.82 -0.69 -4.01
CA ILE A 123 16.54 0.02 -3.93
C ILE A 123 16.76 1.47 -3.50
N LYS A 124 17.62 1.70 -2.50
CA LYS A 124 17.92 3.05 -2.02
C LYS A 124 18.57 3.92 -3.11
N ASN A 125 19.54 3.39 -3.83
CA ASN A 125 20.22 4.14 -4.88
C ASN A 125 19.27 4.43 -6.05
N GLU A 126 18.41 3.47 -6.43
CA GLU A 126 17.39 3.67 -7.45
C GLU A 126 16.39 4.77 -7.03
N PHE A 127 15.88 4.71 -5.81
CA PHE A 127 14.97 5.72 -5.27
C PHE A 127 15.61 7.12 -5.27
N LEU A 128 16.84 7.26 -4.77
CA LEU A 128 17.52 8.55 -4.71
C LEU A 128 17.80 9.14 -6.11
N ALA A 129 18.18 8.30 -7.08
CA ALA A 129 18.35 8.74 -8.46
C ALA A 129 17.02 9.24 -9.06
N LYS A 130 15.90 8.58 -8.75
CA LYS A 130 14.56 9.00 -9.18
C LYS A 130 14.13 10.30 -8.51
N ARG A 131 14.39 10.48 -7.22
CA ARG A 131 14.13 11.74 -6.50
C ARG A 131 14.93 12.89 -7.10
N GLU A 132 16.19 12.65 -7.47
CA GLU A 132 17.01 13.65 -8.18
C GLU A 132 16.41 14.00 -9.55
N LYS A 133 15.98 12.98 -10.33
CA LYS A 133 15.34 13.19 -11.61
C LYS A 133 14.03 14.00 -11.46
N LEU A 134 13.22 13.67 -10.44
CA LEU A 134 12.00 14.41 -10.13
C LEU A 134 12.30 15.88 -9.75
N PHE A 135 13.31 16.12 -8.93
CA PHE A 135 13.73 17.47 -8.56
C PHE A 135 14.10 18.34 -9.77
N LEU A 136 14.86 17.77 -10.71
CA LEU A 136 15.22 18.44 -11.95
C LEU A 136 14.04 18.66 -12.86
N LEU A 137 13.14 17.67 -12.92
CA LEU A 137 11.91 17.75 -13.73
C LEU A 137 10.99 18.88 -13.25
N LEU A 138 10.73 18.96 -11.94
CA LEU A 138 9.90 20.03 -11.38
C LEU A 138 10.47 21.41 -11.71
N LYS A 139 11.78 21.59 -11.60
CA LYS A 139 12.45 22.84 -11.97
C LYS A 139 12.36 23.15 -13.48
N SER A 140 12.42 22.14 -14.32
CA SER A 140 12.31 22.34 -15.78
C SER A 140 10.90 22.78 -16.23
N TYR A 141 9.89 22.57 -15.39
CA TYR A 141 8.52 23.04 -15.57
C TYR A 141 8.22 24.33 -14.80
N ASP A 142 9.29 25.05 -14.35
CA ASP A 142 9.16 26.29 -13.57
C ASP A 142 8.33 26.12 -12.29
N ILE A 143 8.27 24.89 -11.73
CA ILE A 143 7.64 24.63 -10.45
C ILE A 143 8.66 24.96 -9.36
N GLU A 144 8.30 25.90 -8.48
CA GLU A 144 9.14 26.28 -7.36
C GLU A 144 9.31 25.08 -6.41
N VAL A 145 10.57 24.72 -6.11
CA VAL A 145 10.93 23.68 -5.14
C VAL A 145 11.61 24.35 -3.97
N PRO A 146 10.95 24.52 -2.81
CA PRO A 146 11.45 25.29 -1.68
C PRO A 146 12.57 24.56 -0.90
N PHE A 147 13.00 23.41 -1.37
CA PHE A 147 14.01 22.56 -0.72
C PHE A 147 15.35 22.62 -1.47
N SER A 148 16.45 22.49 -0.72
CA SER A 148 17.73 22.15 -1.33
C SER A 148 17.67 20.76 -1.96
N LYS A 149 18.45 20.50 -3.01
CA LYS A 149 18.52 19.17 -3.63
C LYS A 149 18.84 18.09 -2.59
N LYS A 150 19.74 18.36 -1.64
CA LYS A 150 20.12 17.44 -0.56
C LYS A 150 18.92 17.07 0.33
N ASN A 151 18.10 18.05 0.68
CA ASN A 151 16.92 17.81 1.52
C ASN A 151 15.82 17.10 0.75
N PHE A 152 15.60 17.48 -0.51
CA PHE A 152 14.62 16.83 -1.36
C PHE A 152 14.96 15.36 -1.65
N CYS A 153 16.24 15.00 -1.80
CA CYS A 153 16.68 13.64 -2.12
C CYS A 153 17.03 12.82 -0.86
N LYS A 154 16.23 12.90 0.21
CA LYS A 154 16.35 12.04 1.40
C LYS A 154 15.56 10.76 1.23
N PRO A 155 16.01 9.61 1.75
CA PRO A 155 15.24 8.35 1.72
C PRO A 155 14.15 8.30 2.79
N GLU A 156 14.31 9.02 3.90
CA GLU A 156 13.37 9.06 4.99
C GLU A 156 12.12 9.88 4.62
N TYR A 157 10.98 9.55 5.23
CA TYR A 157 9.77 10.35 5.15
C TYR A 157 10.02 11.75 5.71
N ASP A 158 9.54 12.75 5.00
CA ASP A 158 9.61 14.15 5.41
C ASP A 158 8.24 14.78 5.15
N ARG A 159 7.59 15.20 6.24
CA ARG A 159 6.24 15.76 6.20
C ARG A 159 6.16 17.02 5.33
N GLU A 160 7.17 17.88 5.37
CA GLU A 160 7.18 19.10 4.56
C GLU A 160 7.23 18.80 3.06
N ILE A 161 7.93 17.73 2.67
CA ILE A 161 7.98 17.26 1.28
C ILE A 161 6.65 16.62 0.86
N ASP A 162 6.03 15.86 1.73
CA ASP A 162 4.72 15.23 1.46
C ASP A 162 3.64 16.30 1.31
N GLU A 163 3.55 17.27 2.24
CA GLU A 163 2.67 18.43 2.13
C GLU A 163 2.95 19.24 0.86
N TYR A 164 4.21 19.43 0.48
CA TYR A 164 4.60 20.07 -0.77
C TYR A 164 4.06 19.31 -2.00
N PHE A 165 4.19 17.99 -2.02
CA PHE A 165 3.67 17.18 -3.11
C PHE A 165 2.14 17.23 -3.19
N TYR A 166 1.46 17.19 -2.04
CA TYR A 166 0.01 17.18 -1.97
C TYR A 166 -0.59 18.56 -2.24
N GLU A 167 -0.15 19.60 -1.52
CA GLU A 167 -0.79 20.92 -1.54
C GLU A 167 -0.27 21.84 -2.64
N HIS A 168 1.05 21.84 -2.91
CA HIS A 168 1.67 22.81 -3.82
C HIS A 168 1.80 22.27 -5.24
N VAL A 169 2.22 21.03 -5.42
CA VAL A 169 2.29 20.41 -6.75
C VAL A 169 0.92 19.86 -7.14
N GLY A 170 0.24 19.20 -6.24
CA GLY A 170 -0.98 18.41 -6.44
C GLY A 170 -0.68 17.02 -6.99
N TYR A 171 -1.25 15.98 -6.39
CA TYR A 171 -0.97 14.58 -6.80
C TYR A 171 -1.38 14.28 -8.24
N GLU A 172 -2.44 14.88 -8.76
CA GLU A 172 -2.83 14.71 -10.17
C GLU A 172 -1.75 15.24 -11.11
N LYS A 173 -1.26 16.46 -10.85
CA LYS A 173 -0.18 17.07 -11.65
C LYS A 173 1.13 16.32 -11.47
N LEU A 174 1.46 15.91 -10.24
CA LEU A 174 2.65 15.14 -9.95
C LEU A 174 2.62 13.77 -10.65
N ASN A 175 1.47 13.10 -10.67
CA ASN A 175 1.29 11.84 -11.39
C ASN A 175 1.56 12.01 -12.88
N ASN A 176 1.00 13.05 -13.52
CA ASN A 176 1.22 13.32 -14.93
C ASN A 176 2.69 13.64 -15.28
N LEU A 177 3.39 14.36 -14.41
CA LEU A 177 4.79 14.72 -14.58
C LEU A 177 5.74 13.54 -14.29
N ALA A 178 5.46 12.78 -13.26
CA ALA A 178 6.37 11.76 -12.72
C ALA A 178 6.07 10.32 -13.17
N LYS A 179 5.06 10.10 -14.02
CA LYS A 179 4.64 8.77 -14.50
C LYS A 179 5.75 7.91 -15.11
N GLU A 180 6.78 8.54 -15.68
CA GLU A 180 7.96 7.84 -16.23
C GLU A 180 9.08 7.66 -15.19
N ILE A 181 8.88 8.13 -13.96
CA ILE A 181 9.88 8.07 -12.90
C ILE A 181 9.41 7.17 -11.77
N PHE A 182 8.18 7.35 -11.30
CA PHE A 182 7.57 6.61 -10.19
C PHE A 182 6.27 5.94 -10.65
N ILE A 183 5.92 4.82 -10.03
CA ILE A 183 4.64 4.14 -10.28
C ILE A 183 3.48 5.02 -9.82
N SER A 184 3.62 5.66 -8.68
CA SER A 184 2.64 6.62 -8.15
C SER A 184 3.32 7.80 -7.48
N PRO A 185 2.63 8.94 -7.31
CA PRO A 185 3.13 10.08 -6.54
C PRO A 185 3.49 9.72 -5.10
N TYR A 186 2.70 8.85 -4.48
CA TYR A 186 2.92 8.42 -3.10
C TYR A 186 4.22 7.64 -2.93
N GLY A 187 4.58 6.79 -3.88
CA GLY A 187 5.88 6.10 -3.91
C GLY A 187 7.09 7.04 -4.02
N ALA A 188 6.87 8.33 -4.33
CA ALA A 188 7.93 9.33 -4.31
C ALA A 188 8.17 9.97 -2.93
N THR A 189 7.33 9.75 -1.92
CA THR A 189 7.40 10.44 -0.62
C THR A 189 8.54 9.94 0.26
N SER A 190 8.79 8.63 0.28
CA SER A 190 9.90 8.02 1.03
C SER A 190 10.37 6.71 0.40
N LEU A 191 11.54 6.24 0.83
CA LEU A 191 12.07 4.93 0.41
C LEU A 191 11.14 3.78 0.84
N ARG A 192 10.52 3.91 2.01
CA ARG A 192 9.57 2.96 2.55
C ARG A 192 8.32 2.86 1.67
N GLU A 193 7.75 4.01 1.28
CA GLU A 193 6.60 4.07 0.40
C GLU A 193 6.94 3.63 -1.04
N TYR A 194 8.16 3.89 -1.49
CA TYR A 194 8.65 3.39 -2.77
C TYR A 194 8.68 1.86 -2.82
N PHE A 195 9.17 1.22 -1.75
CA PHE A 195 9.16 -0.23 -1.64
C PHE A 195 7.74 -0.77 -1.56
N ALA A 196 6.89 -0.22 -0.68
CA ALA A 196 5.52 -0.68 -0.48
C ALA A 196 4.68 -0.53 -1.75
N ASN A 197 4.81 0.60 -2.46
CA ASN A 197 4.13 0.84 -3.73
C ASN A 197 4.59 -0.13 -4.85
N GLY A 198 5.89 -0.43 -4.92
CA GLY A 198 6.40 -1.45 -5.82
C GLY A 198 5.91 -2.86 -5.48
N PHE A 199 5.87 -3.21 -4.20
CA PHE A 199 5.37 -4.49 -3.72
C PHE A 199 3.87 -4.66 -4.00
N GLU A 200 3.06 -3.67 -3.67
CA GLU A 200 1.63 -3.62 -3.97
C GLU A 200 1.39 -3.87 -5.47
N ASN A 201 2.02 -3.08 -6.33
CA ASN A 201 1.84 -3.20 -7.77
C ASN A 201 2.32 -4.54 -8.34
N PHE A 202 3.32 -5.18 -7.72
CA PHE A 202 3.79 -6.50 -8.12
C PHE A 202 2.71 -7.59 -7.92
N PHE A 203 1.95 -7.52 -6.82
CA PHE A 203 0.95 -8.54 -6.48
C PHE A 203 -0.48 -8.21 -6.94
N VAL A 204 -0.84 -6.93 -7.06
CA VAL A 204 -2.23 -6.49 -7.33
C VAL A 204 -2.41 -6.04 -8.76
N ASN A 205 -1.41 -5.43 -9.37
CA ASN A 205 -1.55 -4.78 -10.67
C ASN A 205 -0.73 -5.47 -11.78
N ASP A 206 0.33 -4.79 -12.18
CA ASP A 206 1.17 -5.18 -13.30
C ASP A 206 2.64 -5.27 -12.88
N MET A 207 3.14 -6.49 -12.72
CA MET A 207 4.55 -6.70 -12.39
C MET A 207 5.51 -6.17 -13.47
N PHE A 208 5.07 -6.00 -14.76
CA PHE A 208 5.88 -5.35 -15.78
C PHE A 208 6.05 -3.86 -15.52
N LEU A 209 5.02 -3.21 -14.97
CA LEU A 209 5.13 -1.82 -14.51
C LEU A 209 6.21 -1.70 -13.42
N VAL A 210 6.21 -2.61 -12.45
CA VAL A 210 7.23 -2.64 -11.39
C VAL A 210 8.62 -2.91 -11.98
N LYS A 211 8.75 -3.88 -12.90
CA LYS A 211 10.01 -4.17 -13.59
C LYS A 211 10.56 -2.95 -14.32
N THR A 212 9.69 -2.14 -14.90
CA THR A 212 10.09 -0.95 -15.69
C THR A 212 10.41 0.25 -14.81
N HIS A 213 9.60 0.48 -13.77
CA HIS A 213 9.65 1.69 -12.95
C HIS A 213 10.28 1.50 -11.56
N ALA A 214 10.47 0.27 -11.09
CA ALA A 214 11.05 -0.05 -9.77
C ALA A 214 11.83 -1.36 -9.85
N ASN A 215 12.78 -1.43 -10.79
CA ASN A 215 13.49 -2.67 -11.14
C ASN A 215 14.20 -3.31 -9.94
N SER A 216 14.78 -2.50 -9.06
CA SER A 216 15.45 -2.99 -7.85
C SER A 216 14.45 -3.63 -6.87
N VAL A 217 13.24 -3.07 -6.75
CA VAL A 217 12.16 -3.65 -5.95
C VAL A 217 11.67 -4.96 -6.60
N TYR A 218 11.43 -4.94 -7.91
CA TYR A 218 11.05 -6.14 -8.68
C TYR A 218 12.00 -7.30 -8.45
N ASN A 219 13.31 -7.09 -8.66
CA ASN A 219 14.32 -8.13 -8.48
C ASN A 219 14.41 -8.59 -7.02
N LYS A 220 14.25 -7.69 -6.06
CA LYS A 220 14.25 -8.04 -4.63
C LYS A 220 13.08 -8.96 -4.28
N ILE A 221 11.86 -8.67 -4.76
CA ILE A 221 10.69 -9.52 -4.54
C ILE A 221 10.89 -10.90 -5.19
N LEU A 222 11.37 -10.96 -6.43
CA LEU A 222 11.65 -12.24 -7.08
C LEU A 222 12.64 -13.10 -6.29
N ASN A 223 13.73 -12.51 -5.80
CA ASN A 223 14.70 -13.23 -4.98
C ASN A 223 14.07 -13.82 -3.72
N PHE A 224 13.17 -13.09 -3.05
CA PHE A 224 12.44 -13.63 -1.89
C PHE A 224 11.49 -14.78 -2.29
N LEU A 225 10.81 -14.66 -3.43
CA LEU A 225 9.92 -15.72 -3.94
C LEU A 225 10.70 -16.99 -4.31
N GLU A 226 11.86 -16.85 -4.94
CA GLU A 226 12.72 -17.99 -5.32
C GLU A 226 13.30 -18.70 -4.09
N LEU A 227 13.79 -17.95 -3.09
CA LEU A 227 14.39 -18.50 -1.87
C LEU A 227 13.40 -19.24 -0.97
N ASN A 228 12.10 -19.02 -1.11
CA ASN A 228 11.07 -19.60 -0.26
C ASN A 228 10.10 -20.53 -1.03
N ASN A 229 10.43 -20.91 -2.28
CA ASN A 229 9.68 -21.89 -3.07
C ASN A 229 10.11 -23.35 -2.83
N ASP A 230 11.05 -23.59 -1.91
CA ASP A 230 11.47 -24.92 -1.40
C ASP A 230 10.69 -25.23 -0.08
#